data_f6aa1476c16046d96547c40881910358
#
_entry.id   f6aa1476c16046d96547c40881910358
#
_cell.length_a   1.000
_cell.length_b   1.000
_cell.length_c   1.000
_cell.angle_alpha   90.00
_cell.angle_beta   90.00
_cell.angle_gamma   90.00
#
_symmetry.space_group_name_H-M   'P 1'
#
loop_
_entity.id
_entity.type
_entity.pdbx_description
1 polymer ?
#
loop_
_entity_poly.entity_id
_entity_poly.type
_entity_poly.pdbx_seq_one_letter_code
_entity_poly.pdbx_strand_id
1 'polypeptide(L)'
;MRQQVLLDTGSLVALVNQRDQFHQWVKTEWEQIAPPLLTCEAVITEASFLLRSVYGGQKAVMSLIERGVVQIPFCLEDEMNRVGELLNRYQSVPMSLADACLVRMAEQYASSYVLTIDSDFNIYRKERNYMIPVIMPSDDSVS
;
A
#
# COMPACT_ATOMS: atom_id res chain seq x y z
N MET A 1 14.72 1.76 14.53
CA MET A 1 13.26 1.77 14.38
C MET A 1 12.87 2.10 12.94
N ARG A 2 11.95 1.34 12.38
CA ARG A 2 11.49 1.62 11.04
C ARG A 2 10.77 2.94 10.95
N GLN A 3 10.97 3.64 9.85
CA GLN A 3 10.22 4.84 9.53
C GLN A 3 8.76 4.50 9.25
N GLN A 4 7.97 5.50 8.91
CA GLN A 4 6.57 5.32 8.57
C GLN A 4 6.43 4.32 7.42
N VAL A 5 5.47 3.41 7.51
CA VAL A 5 5.21 2.44 6.44
C VAL A 5 3.84 2.70 5.85
N LEU A 6 3.81 2.79 4.53
CA LEU A 6 2.58 2.98 3.74
C LEU A 6 2.15 1.61 3.20
N LEU A 7 0.87 1.30 3.30
CA LEU A 7 0.35 -0.04 3.01
C LEU A 7 -0.35 -0.07 1.65
N ASP A 8 0.16 -0.91 0.74
CA ASP A 8 -0.43 -1.11 -0.58
C ASP A 8 -1.48 -2.22 -0.54
N THR A 9 -2.37 -2.23 -1.52
CA THR A 9 -3.51 -3.15 -1.65
C THR A 9 -3.08 -4.61 -1.62
N GLY A 10 -2.14 -5.00 -2.47
CA GLY A 10 -1.72 -6.40 -2.60
C GLY A 10 -1.14 -6.95 -1.29
N SER A 11 -0.40 -6.12 -0.57
CA SER A 11 0.17 -6.52 0.71
C SER A 11 -0.92 -6.70 1.77
N LEU A 12 -1.91 -5.83 1.79
CA LEU A 12 -3.04 -5.97 2.73
C LEU A 12 -3.83 -7.24 2.42
N VAL A 13 -4.11 -7.49 1.15
CA VAL A 13 -4.82 -8.70 0.72
C VAL A 13 -4.02 -9.95 1.13
N ALA A 14 -2.72 -9.95 0.88
CA ALA A 14 -1.86 -11.09 1.20
C ALA A 14 -1.79 -11.34 2.71
N LEU A 15 -1.83 -10.28 3.51
CA LEU A 15 -1.85 -10.43 4.97
C LEU A 15 -3.12 -11.16 5.44
N VAL A 16 -4.26 -10.80 4.88
CA VAL A 16 -5.57 -11.32 5.30
C VAL A 16 -5.87 -12.67 4.67
N ASN A 17 -5.51 -12.87 3.41
CA ASN A 17 -5.80 -14.11 2.69
C ASN A 17 -4.66 -15.12 2.88
N GLN A 18 -4.88 -16.11 3.74
CA GLN A 18 -3.86 -17.11 4.07
C GLN A 18 -3.44 -17.97 2.86
N ARG A 19 -4.22 -17.97 1.79
CA ARG A 19 -3.92 -18.72 0.56
C ARG A 19 -3.12 -17.92 -0.44
N ASP A 20 -2.88 -16.63 -0.17
CA ASP A 20 -2.10 -15.79 -1.06
C ASP A 20 -0.65 -16.25 -1.05
N GLN A 21 -0.02 -16.30 -2.24
CA GLN A 21 1.37 -16.76 -2.35
C GLN A 21 2.35 -15.91 -1.53
N PHE A 22 2.01 -14.65 -1.28
CA PHE A 22 2.86 -13.75 -0.51
C PHE A 22 2.44 -13.64 0.96
N HIS A 23 1.46 -14.44 1.39
CA HIS A 23 0.95 -14.35 2.76
C HIS A 23 2.06 -14.45 3.81
N GLN A 24 2.89 -15.47 3.71
CA GLN A 24 3.94 -15.69 4.72
C GLN A 24 4.97 -14.57 4.70
N TRP A 25 5.34 -14.11 3.51
CA TRP A 25 6.31 -13.00 3.40
C TRP A 25 5.77 -11.73 4.04
N VAL A 26 4.53 -11.35 3.71
CA VAL A 26 3.92 -10.15 4.28
C VAL A 26 3.78 -10.29 5.79
N LYS A 27 3.35 -11.46 6.27
CA LYS A 27 3.19 -11.70 7.70
C LYS A 27 4.51 -11.49 8.45
N THR A 28 5.61 -11.99 7.90
CA THR A 28 6.93 -11.85 8.50
C THR A 28 7.36 -10.38 8.55
N GLU A 29 7.14 -9.64 7.45
CA GLU A 29 7.45 -8.20 7.41
C GLU A 29 6.56 -7.42 8.38
N TRP A 30 5.28 -7.77 8.45
CA TRP A 30 4.31 -7.11 9.32
C TRP A 30 4.73 -7.18 10.78
N GLU A 31 5.27 -8.31 11.21
CA GLU A 31 5.71 -8.51 12.59
C GLU A 31 6.88 -7.60 12.96
N GLN A 32 7.62 -7.10 11.98
CA GLN A 32 8.77 -6.23 12.19
C GLN A 32 8.43 -4.74 12.07
N ILE A 33 7.20 -4.42 11.74
CA ILE A 33 6.77 -3.04 11.53
C ILE A 33 6.00 -2.54 12.74
N ALA A 34 6.42 -1.40 13.28
CA ALA A 34 5.69 -0.77 14.38
C ALA A 34 4.43 -0.11 13.84
N PRO A 35 3.25 -0.41 14.41
CA PRO A 35 2.02 0.28 14.02
C PRO A 35 2.05 1.74 14.45
N PRO A 36 1.26 2.62 13.82
CA PRO A 36 0.32 2.29 12.76
C PRO A 36 0.99 2.28 11.38
N LEU A 37 0.44 1.46 10.47
CA LEU A 37 0.72 1.59 9.05
C LEU A 37 -0.30 2.58 8.49
N LEU A 38 0.09 3.32 7.47
CA LEU A 38 -0.75 4.36 6.88
C LEU A 38 -1.19 3.93 5.48
N THR A 39 -2.41 4.27 5.12
CA THR A 39 -2.92 3.97 3.79
C THR A 39 -3.96 5.01 3.37
N CYS A 40 -4.70 4.72 2.31
CA CYS A 40 -5.75 5.59 1.78
C CYS A 40 -7.01 4.78 1.57
N GLU A 41 -8.14 5.47 1.44
CA GLU A 41 -9.43 4.79 1.25
C GLU A 41 -9.47 3.98 -0.04
N ALA A 42 -8.76 4.43 -1.08
CA ALA A 42 -8.71 3.68 -2.34
C ALA A 42 -8.12 2.28 -2.14
N VAL A 43 -7.07 2.16 -1.31
CA VAL A 43 -6.49 0.85 -0.97
C VAL A 43 -7.51 0.00 -0.22
N ILE A 44 -8.19 0.58 0.76
CA ILE A 44 -9.20 -0.15 1.54
C ILE A 44 -10.34 -0.64 0.64
N THR A 45 -10.78 0.19 -0.29
CA THR A 45 -11.83 -0.17 -1.25
C THR A 45 -11.41 -1.35 -2.11
N GLU A 46 -10.22 -1.29 -2.71
CA GLU A 46 -9.71 -2.37 -3.55
C GLU A 46 -9.52 -3.66 -2.76
N ALA A 47 -8.90 -3.56 -1.59
CA ALA A 47 -8.63 -4.72 -0.75
C ALA A 47 -9.94 -5.40 -0.31
N SER A 48 -10.92 -4.60 0.10
CA SER A 48 -12.23 -5.12 0.52
C SER A 48 -12.91 -5.85 -0.63
N PHE A 49 -12.84 -5.31 -1.85
CA PHE A 49 -13.41 -5.96 -3.03
C PHE A 49 -12.70 -7.28 -3.32
N LEU A 50 -11.38 -7.28 -3.30
CA LEU A 50 -10.59 -8.48 -3.60
C LEU A 50 -10.78 -9.56 -2.53
N LEU A 51 -11.13 -9.19 -1.31
CA LEU A 51 -11.34 -10.12 -0.20
C LEU A 51 -12.80 -10.52 -0.02
N ARG A 52 -13.71 -10.09 -0.91
CA ARG A 52 -15.13 -10.30 -0.72
C ARG A 52 -15.53 -11.78 -0.64
N SER A 53 -14.76 -12.67 -1.28
CA SER A 53 -15.03 -14.10 -1.28
C SER A 53 -14.16 -14.86 -0.26
N VAL A 54 -13.34 -14.17 0.49
CA VAL A 54 -12.51 -14.77 1.55
C VAL A 54 -13.30 -14.69 2.85
N TYR A 55 -13.53 -15.84 3.50
CA TYR A 55 -14.29 -15.87 4.74
C TYR A 55 -13.67 -14.95 5.79
N GLY A 56 -14.47 -14.01 6.29
CA GLY A 56 -14.01 -13.04 7.29
C GLY A 56 -13.01 -12.00 6.76
N GLY A 57 -12.76 -11.97 5.44
CA GLY A 57 -11.72 -11.09 4.89
C GLY A 57 -12.00 -9.61 5.07
N GLN A 58 -13.21 -9.17 4.71
CA GLN A 58 -13.57 -7.75 4.86
C GLN A 58 -13.61 -7.35 6.33
N LYS A 59 -14.10 -8.24 7.18
CA LYS A 59 -14.15 -7.99 8.62
C LYS A 59 -12.75 -7.83 9.20
N ALA A 60 -11.80 -8.61 8.72
CA ALA A 60 -10.40 -8.51 9.17
C ALA A 60 -9.81 -7.13 8.82
N VAL A 61 -10.08 -6.64 7.61
CA VAL A 61 -9.63 -5.31 7.19
C VAL A 61 -10.22 -4.24 8.11
N MET A 62 -11.54 -4.30 8.35
CA MET A 62 -12.19 -3.32 9.23
C MET A 62 -11.63 -3.37 10.64
N SER A 63 -11.33 -4.57 11.14
CA SER A 63 -10.75 -4.74 12.47
C SER A 63 -9.39 -4.06 12.62
N LEU A 64 -8.54 -4.13 11.58
CA LEU A 64 -7.24 -3.45 11.60
C LEU A 64 -7.40 -1.95 11.76
N ILE A 65 -8.39 -1.37 11.09
CA ILE A 65 -8.68 0.06 11.17
C ILE A 65 -9.24 0.41 12.55
N GLU A 66 -10.21 -0.37 13.03
CA GLU A 66 -10.85 -0.13 14.33
C GLU A 66 -9.84 -0.18 15.47
N ARG A 67 -8.87 -1.07 15.40
CA ARG A 67 -7.83 -1.20 16.42
C ARG A 67 -6.71 -0.18 16.29
N GLY A 68 -6.74 0.66 15.26
CA GLY A 68 -5.70 1.68 15.04
C GLY A 68 -4.39 1.13 14.49
N VAL A 69 -4.35 -0.14 14.09
CA VAL A 69 -3.16 -0.74 13.48
C VAL A 69 -2.92 -0.17 12.09
N VAL A 70 -4.00 0.10 11.37
CA VAL A 70 -3.97 0.77 10.06
C VAL A 70 -4.76 2.06 10.20
N GLN A 71 -4.18 3.16 9.76
CA GLN A 71 -4.82 4.48 9.80
C GLN A 71 -4.93 5.04 8.38
N ILE A 72 -5.92 5.91 8.17
CA ILE A 72 -6.22 6.48 6.87
C ILE A 72 -6.16 8.01 6.96
N PRO A 73 -4.96 8.60 7.02
CA PRO A 73 -4.82 10.05 7.17
C PRO A 73 -4.96 10.83 5.86
N PHE A 74 -5.02 10.14 4.73
CA PHE A 74 -5.01 10.76 3.41
C PHE A 74 -6.40 11.25 3.00
N CYS A 75 -6.48 12.51 2.57
CA CYS A 75 -7.72 13.08 2.04
C CYS A 75 -7.53 13.32 0.54
N LEU A 76 -8.20 12.52 -0.28
CA LEU A 76 -8.08 12.59 -1.73
C LEU A 76 -8.46 13.97 -2.27
N GLU A 77 -9.54 14.55 -1.76
CA GLU A 77 -10.04 15.84 -2.24
C GLU A 77 -8.97 16.93 -2.08
N ASP A 78 -8.25 16.92 -0.97
CA ASP A 78 -7.22 17.92 -0.69
C ASP A 78 -6.01 17.76 -1.60
N GLU A 79 -5.78 16.56 -2.13
CA GLU A 79 -4.59 16.22 -2.91
C GLU A 79 -4.89 15.98 -4.39
N MET A 80 -6.09 16.35 -4.86
CA MET A 80 -6.55 16.04 -6.21
C MET A 80 -5.63 16.55 -7.31
N ASN A 81 -5.06 17.75 -7.16
CA ASN A 81 -4.20 18.30 -8.19
C ASN A 81 -2.98 17.41 -8.43
N ARG A 82 -2.32 17.00 -7.34
CA ARG A 82 -1.12 16.17 -7.45
C ARG A 82 -1.45 14.75 -7.89
N VAL A 83 -2.54 14.18 -7.36
CA VAL A 83 -2.99 12.84 -7.75
C VAL A 83 -3.33 12.81 -9.25
N GLY A 84 -4.02 13.84 -9.74
CA GLY A 84 -4.33 13.96 -11.16
C GLY A 84 -3.10 14.04 -12.04
N GLU A 85 -2.09 14.80 -11.62
CA GLU A 85 -0.81 14.89 -12.34
C GLU A 85 -0.14 13.53 -12.44
N LEU A 86 -0.14 12.77 -11.35
CA LEU A 86 0.47 11.43 -11.32
C LEU A 86 -0.24 10.47 -12.25
N LEU A 87 -1.58 10.45 -12.22
CA LEU A 87 -2.37 9.60 -13.12
C LEU A 87 -2.10 9.93 -14.57
N ASN A 88 -1.96 11.21 -14.90
CA ASN A 88 -1.66 11.64 -16.25
C ASN A 88 -0.24 11.22 -16.66
N ARG A 89 0.72 11.41 -15.77
CA ARG A 89 2.12 11.07 -16.03
C ARG A 89 2.33 9.59 -16.30
N TYR A 90 1.63 8.73 -15.55
CA TYR A 90 1.82 7.28 -15.61
C TYR A 90 0.69 6.54 -16.32
N GLN A 91 -0.07 7.23 -17.19
CA GLN A 91 -1.20 6.60 -17.88
C GLN A 91 -0.83 5.38 -18.70
N SER A 92 0.43 5.29 -19.17
CA SER A 92 0.88 4.15 -19.95
C SER A 92 1.34 2.97 -19.10
N VAL A 93 1.49 3.15 -17.79
CA VAL A 93 1.96 2.05 -16.90
C VAL A 93 0.92 0.98 -16.65
N PRO A 94 -0.40 1.09 -16.51
CA PRO A 94 -1.25 2.18 -16.06
C PRO A 94 -1.32 2.24 -14.52
N MET A 95 -1.27 3.44 -13.99
CA MET A 95 -1.34 3.68 -12.55
C MET A 95 -2.80 3.66 -12.08
N SER A 96 -3.09 2.94 -10.99
CA SER A 96 -4.42 2.99 -10.37
C SER A 96 -4.55 4.22 -9.49
N LEU A 97 -5.79 4.55 -9.12
CA LEU A 97 -6.03 5.63 -8.17
C LEU A 97 -5.33 5.35 -6.83
N ALA A 98 -5.39 4.10 -6.37
CA ALA A 98 -4.72 3.72 -5.13
C ALA A 98 -3.21 3.95 -5.22
N ASP A 99 -2.59 3.56 -6.35
CA ASP A 99 -1.16 3.77 -6.58
C ASP A 99 -0.83 5.25 -6.53
N ALA A 100 -1.61 6.09 -7.20
CA ALA A 100 -1.39 7.53 -7.24
C ALA A 100 -1.48 8.14 -5.84
N CYS A 101 -2.46 7.71 -5.05
CA CYS A 101 -2.61 8.17 -3.68
C CYS A 101 -1.39 7.78 -2.83
N LEU A 102 -0.90 6.55 -2.98
CA LEU A 102 0.27 6.08 -2.23
C LEU A 102 1.54 6.83 -2.63
N VAL A 103 1.72 7.13 -3.92
CA VAL A 103 2.87 7.94 -4.37
C VAL A 103 2.80 9.32 -3.71
N ARG A 104 1.60 9.94 -3.72
CA ARG A 104 1.44 11.24 -3.06
C ARG A 104 1.73 11.15 -1.56
N MET A 105 1.28 10.08 -0.90
CA MET A 105 1.59 9.87 0.52
C MET A 105 3.10 9.72 0.73
N ALA A 106 3.81 9.06 -0.18
CA ALA A 106 5.26 8.94 -0.10
C ALA A 106 5.93 10.30 -0.18
N GLU A 107 5.32 11.25 -0.89
CA GLU A 107 5.81 12.63 -0.93
C GLU A 107 5.54 13.36 0.40
N GLN A 108 4.38 13.11 0.99
CA GLN A 108 3.99 13.74 2.25
C GLN A 108 4.79 13.22 3.46
N TYR A 109 5.18 11.96 3.42
CA TYR A 109 5.92 11.30 4.49
C TYR A 109 7.33 11.00 4.00
N ALA A 110 8.22 11.98 4.10
CA ALA A 110 9.54 11.97 3.45
C ALA A 110 10.40 10.75 3.76
N SER A 111 10.27 10.17 4.96
CA SER A 111 11.08 9.02 5.38
C SER A 111 10.26 7.73 5.36
N SER A 112 9.26 7.65 4.50
CA SER A 112 8.37 6.49 4.46
C SER A 112 8.87 5.41 3.51
N TYR A 113 8.36 4.19 3.73
CA TYR A 113 8.53 3.04 2.83
C TYR A 113 7.15 2.54 2.43
N VAL A 114 7.00 2.07 1.18
CA VAL A 114 5.76 1.43 0.74
C VAL A 114 5.93 -0.08 0.88
N LEU A 115 5.06 -0.71 1.67
CA LEU A 115 5.01 -2.18 1.77
C LEU A 115 4.15 -2.66 0.61
N THR A 116 4.78 -3.26 -0.39
CA THR A 116 4.12 -3.63 -1.64
C THR A 116 4.69 -4.92 -2.22
N ILE A 117 3.87 -5.61 -3.01
CA ILE A 117 4.30 -6.73 -3.84
C ILE A 117 4.21 -6.36 -5.33
N ASP A 118 3.90 -5.09 -5.63
CA ASP A 118 3.73 -4.59 -7.00
C ASP A 118 5.01 -3.91 -7.48
N SER A 119 5.67 -4.53 -8.46
CA SER A 119 6.93 -4.01 -9.01
C SER A 119 6.80 -2.66 -9.69
N ASP A 120 5.58 -2.22 -10.01
CA ASP A 120 5.36 -0.90 -10.61
C ASP A 120 5.84 0.22 -9.68
N PHE A 121 5.90 -0.01 -8.37
CA PHE A 121 6.46 0.98 -7.44
C PHE A 121 7.94 1.24 -7.65
N ASN A 122 8.64 0.37 -8.37
CA ASN A 122 10.02 0.65 -8.79
C ASN A 122 10.06 1.62 -9.98
N ILE A 123 8.95 1.76 -10.70
CA ILE A 123 8.85 2.67 -11.85
C ILE A 123 8.41 4.06 -11.40
N TYR A 124 7.46 4.14 -10.48
CA TYR A 124 6.91 5.41 -9.99
C TYR A 124 8.01 6.23 -9.30
N ARG A 125 7.89 7.54 -9.41
CA ARG A 125 8.83 8.48 -8.80
C ARG A 125 8.08 9.50 -7.97
N LYS A 126 8.69 9.96 -6.89
CA LYS A 126 8.12 11.01 -6.04
C LYS A 126 8.89 12.30 -6.23
N GLU A 127 8.23 13.42 -6.04
CA GLU A 127 8.81 14.76 -6.08
C GLU A 127 9.71 14.99 -7.31
N ARG A 128 11.00 15.26 -7.10
CA ARG A 128 11.97 15.58 -8.15
C ARG A 128 12.54 14.33 -8.82
N ASN A 129 11.68 13.35 -9.12
CA ASN A 129 12.09 12.15 -9.80
C ASN A 129 12.90 11.17 -8.92
N TYR A 130 12.69 11.22 -7.62
CA TYR A 130 13.33 10.30 -6.67
C TYR A 130 12.60 8.94 -6.65
N MET A 131 13.37 7.88 -6.45
CA MET A 131 12.80 6.55 -6.26
C MET A 131 12.02 6.52 -4.95
N ILE A 132 10.93 5.76 -4.96
CA ILE A 132 10.13 5.55 -3.75
C ILE A 132 10.74 4.37 -2.99
N PRO A 133 11.14 4.55 -1.72
CA PRO A 133 11.64 3.42 -0.93
C PRO A 133 10.52 2.38 -0.76
N VAL A 134 10.85 1.10 -1.00
CA VAL A 134 9.87 0.02 -0.92
C VAL A 134 10.36 -1.08 0.00
N ILE A 135 9.39 -1.80 0.59
CA ILE A 135 9.60 -3.09 1.25
C ILE A 135 8.86 -4.07 0.38
N MET A 136 9.59 -4.87 -0.39
CA MET A 136 8.97 -5.83 -1.29
C MET A 136 9.81 -7.09 -1.37
N PRO A 137 9.19 -8.22 -1.74
CA PRO A 137 9.92 -9.47 -1.81
C PRO A 137 10.98 -9.43 -2.89
N SER A 138 12.12 -10.06 -2.61
CA SER A 138 13.15 -10.30 -3.62
C SER A 138 12.72 -11.52 -4.45
N ASP A 139 13.39 -11.76 -5.59
CA ASP A 139 13.12 -12.94 -6.41
C ASP A 139 13.26 -14.24 -5.61
N ASP A 140 14.16 -14.25 -4.63
CA ASP A 140 14.42 -15.41 -3.77
C ASP A 140 13.34 -15.65 -2.72
N SER A 141 12.48 -14.65 -2.46
CA SER A 141 11.40 -14.74 -1.46
C SER A 141 10.18 -15.48 -1.98
N VAL A 142 10.10 -15.70 -3.29
CA VAL A 142 8.97 -16.32 -3.95
C VAL A 142 9.41 -17.70 -4.41
N SER A 143 8.99 -18.70 -3.69
CA SER A 143 9.36 -20.10 -4.02
C SER A 143 8.10 -20.90 -4.30
#